data_4f75646a63ae0ad594175f863cf4e1f4
#
_entry.id   4f75646a63ae0ad594175f863cf4e1f4
#
_cell.length_a   1.000
_cell.length_b   1.000
_cell.length_c   1.000
_cell.angle_alpha   90.00
_cell.angle_beta   90.00
_cell.angle_gamma   90.00
#
_symmetry.space_group_name_H-M   'P 1'
#
loop_
_entity.id
_entity.type
_entity.pdbx_description
1 polymer ?
#
loop_
_entity_poly.entity_id
_entity_poly.type
_entity_poly.pdbx_seq_one_letter_code
_entity_poly.pdbx_strand_id
1 'polypeptide(L)'
;MTLIELVVAMGVFAILLTLVVSMFVNTARTFSDQRGAVGNSRLASTSMNEVTRIIRAGTEIPQWSNPVNDPVFVYAGTEKATVNAFIDAGTSDDPPPVKVEFARNANNELVETRWAAYHVHTTYWAFQTTSDYRRLIARSLLPPDADNPVFRYYTAAGDQLVPPSNGSLTTDQIRNIASVQVTMRVQGDGSGRVDPVEIQNMVGLPNLGVARVEVH
;
A
#
# COMPACT_ATOMS: atom_id res chain seq x y z
N MET A 1 20.82 27.57 61.38
CA MET A 1 19.79 27.58 60.30
C MET A 1 18.59 28.36 60.87
N THR A 2 18.23 29.41 60.23
CA THR A 2 17.05 30.18 60.57
C THR A 2 15.84 29.62 59.88
N LEU A 3 14.65 29.79 60.42
CA LEU A 3 13.39 29.31 59.82
C LEU A 3 13.21 29.86 58.38
N ILE A 4 13.68 31.09 58.14
CA ILE A 4 13.60 31.76 56.84
C ILE A 4 14.54 31.10 55.80
N GLU A 5 15.74 30.64 56.19
CA GLU A 5 16.67 29.89 55.29
C GLU A 5 16.01 28.57 54.83
N LEU A 6 15.32 27.87 55.74
CA LEU A 6 14.63 26.65 55.41
C LEU A 6 13.52 26.88 54.38
N VAL A 7 12.70 27.92 54.59
CA VAL A 7 11.59 28.24 53.67
C VAL A 7 12.10 28.63 52.27
N VAL A 8 13.18 29.45 52.23
CA VAL A 8 13.81 29.83 50.96
C VAL A 8 14.40 28.61 50.24
N ALA A 9 15.11 27.74 50.97
CA ALA A 9 15.67 26.53 50.43
C ALA A 9 14.58 25.59 49.86
N MET A 10 13.46 25.41 50.56
CA MET A 10 12.32 24.64 50.08
C MET A 10 11.70 25.27 48.81
N GLY A 11 11.57 26.59 48.76
CA GLY A 11 11.06 27.30 47.59
C GLY A 11 11.94 27.10 46.35
N VAL A 12 13.27 27.27 46.49
CA VAL A 12 14.22 27.03 45.41
C VAL A 12 14.20 25.59 44.98
N PHE A 13 14.17 24.64 45.92
CA PHE A 13 14.09 23.22 45.60
C PHE A 13 12.80 22.87 44.82
N ALA A 14 11.65 23.43 45.22
CA ALA A 14 10.38 23.20 44.48
C ALA A 14 10.45 23.71 43.03
N ILE A 15 11.08 24.88 42.82
CA ILE A 15 11.28 25.41 41.46
C ILE A 15 12.19 24.47 40.63
N LEU A 16 13.31 24.05 41.19
CA LEU A 16 14.24 23.14 40.52
C LEU A 16 13.57 21.79 40.18
N LEU A 17 12.81 21.25 41.15
CA LEU A 17 12.08 20.00 40.93
C LEU A 17 11.07 20.14 39.78
N THR A 18 10.34 21.26 39.73
CA THR A 18 9.38 21.54 38.65
C THR A 18 10.07 21.59 37.27
N LEU A 19 11.26 22.23 37.18
CA LEU A 19 12.05 22.29 35.95
C LEU A 19 12.52 20.91 35.53
N VAL A 20 13.04 20.10 36.47
CA VAL A 20 13.49 18.72 36.16
C VAL A 20 12.35 17.85 35.67
N VAL A 21 11.19 17.91 36.37
CA VAL A 21 9.99 17.15 35.96
C VAL A 21 9.50 17.59 34.58
N SER A 22 9.47 18.90 34.33
CA SER A 22 9.07 19.43 33.00
C SER A 22 10.01 18.96 31.91
N MET A 23 11.33 18.99 32.15
CA MET A 23 12.33 18.48 31.19
C MET A 23 12.14 16.98 30.94
N PHE A 24 11.92 16.19 31.97
CA PHE A 24 11.67 14.75 31.83
C PHE A 24 10.41 14.45 31.03
N VAL A 25 9.29 15.13 31.32
CA VAL A 25 8.03 14.96 30.59
C VAL A 25 8.20 15.33 29.11
N ASN A 26 8.87 16.44 28.80
CA ASN A 26 9.12 16.86 27.43
C ASN A 26 10.00 15.83 26.68
N THR A 27 11.07 15.37 27.33
CA THR A 27 11.94 14.33 26.76
C THR A 27 11.17 13.03 26.50
N ALA A 28 10.37 12.57 27.47
CA ALA A 28 9.56 11.36 27.31
C ALA A 28 8.54 11.48 26.18
N ARG A 29 7.91 12.65 26.01
CA ARG A 29 7.01 12.94 24.89
C ARG A 29 7.74 12.87 23.55
N THR A 30 8.89 13.55 23.42
CA THR A 30 9.70 13.53 22.20
C THR A 30 10.10 12.11 21.80
N PHE A 31 10.52 11.28 22.76
CA PHE A 31 10.82 9.87 22.47
C PHE A 31 9.60 9.07 22.01
N SER A 32 8.42 9.33 22.59
CA SER A 32 7.18 8.68 22.17
C SER A 32 6.83 9.05 20.73
N ASP A 33 6.90 10.34 20.40
CA ASP A 33 6.59 10.86 19.06
C ASP A 33 7.57 10.33 18.01
N GLN A 34 8.88 10.26 18.32
CA GLN A 34 9.88 9.67 17.44
C GLN A 34 9.63 8.18 17.18
N ARG A 35 9.26 7.41 18.22
CA ARG A 35 8.91 5.99 18.03
C ARG A 35 7.69 5.82 17.14
N GLY A 36 6.69 6.67 17.28
CA GLY A 36 5.51 6.70 16.41
C GLY A 36 5.89 6.97 14.95
N ALA A 37 6.69 7.99 14.69
CA ALA A 37 7.15 8.33 13.34
C ALA A 37 7.96 7.20 12.68
N VAL A 38 8.88 6.58 13.42
CA VAL A 38 9.65 5.42 12.92
C VAL A 38 8.74 4.23 12.64
N GLY A 39 7.75 3.97 13.49
CA GLY A 39 6.76 2.91 13.29
C GLY A 39 5.93 3.12 12.02
N ASN A 40 5.44 4.34 11.81
CA ASN A 40 4.69 4.73 10.61
C ASN A 40 5.53 4.58 9.34
N SER A 41 6.79 5.02 9.37
CA SER A 41 7.72 4.93 8.24
C SER A 41 8.01 3.47 7.85
N ARG A 42 8.26 2.61 8.84
CA ARG A 42 8.48 1.17 8.60
C ARG A 42 7.24 0.50 8.00
N LEU A 43 6.06 0.79 8.55
CA LEU A 43 4.81 0.22 8.06
C LEU A 43 4.56 0.66 6.61
N ALA A 44 4.67 1.96 6.32
CA ALA A 44 4.48 2.51 4.99
C ALA A 44 5.48 1.90 3.98
N SER A 45 6.77 1.80 4.35
CA SER A 45 7.81 1.24 3.46
C SER A 45 7.61 -0.25 3.19
N THR A 46 7.29 -1.06 4.21
CA THR A 46 7.05 -2.49 4.04
C THR A 46 5.82 -2.73 3.17
N SER A 47 4.76 -1.99 3.42
CA SER A 47 3.52 -2.07 2.65
C SER A 47 3.72 -1.65 1.20
N MET A 48 4.45 -0.55 0.97
CA MET A 48 4.81 -0.07 -0.36
C MET A 48 5.60 -1.14 -1.14
N ASN A 49 6.60 -1.75 -0.51
CA ASN A 49 7.41 -2.78 -1.14
C ASN A 49 6.57 -3.98 -1.58
N GLU A 50 5.62 -4.41 -0.77
CA GLU A 50 4.75 -5.54 -1.11
C GLU A 50 3.82 -5.21 -2.28
N VAL A 51 3.14 -4.06 -2.24
CA VAL A 51 2.24 -3.64 -3.32
C VAL A 51 3.01 -3.47 -4.62
N THR A 52 4.16 -2.79 -4.59
CA THR A 52 4.96 -2.54 -5.79
C THR A 52 5.59 -3.81 -6.36
N ARG A 53 5.98 -4.77 -5.50
CA ARG A 53 6.46 -6.08 -5.93
C ARG A 53 5.41 -6.83 -6.75
N ILE A 54 4.17 -6.85 -6.29
CA ILE A 54 3.06 -7.54 -6.97
C ILE A 54 2.69 -6.82 -8.27
N ILE A 55 2.60 -5.48 -8.26
CA ILE A 55 2.31 -4.72 -9.47
C ILE A 55 3.38 -4.95 -10.54
N ARG A 56 4.67 -5.00 -10.18
CA ARG A 56 5.78 -5.31 -11.11
C ARG A 56 5.71 -6.72 -11.68
N ALA A 57 5.17 -7.67 -10.93
CA ALA A 57 4.93 -9.04 -11.39
C ALA A 57 3.67 -9.16 -12.26
N GLY A 58 2.96 -8.05 -12.47
CA GLY A 58 1.75 -7.97 -13.28
C GLY A 58 2.00 -8.43 -14.72
N THR A 59 1.07 -9.21 -15.26
CA THR A 59 1.15 -9.77 -16.59
C THR A 59 -0.25 -9.94 -17.20
N GLU A 60 -0.31 -9.98 -18.51
CA GLU A 60 -1.51 -10.36 -19.23
C GLU A 60 -1.71 -11.86 -19.18
N ILE A 61 -2.97 -12.32 -19.12
CA ILE A 61 -3.33 -13.75 -19.07
C ILE A 61 -4.03 -14.14 -20.36
N PRO A 62 -3.48 -15.11 -21.12
CA PRO A 62 -4.14 -15.65 -22.31
C PRO A 62 -5.47 -16.32 -21.97
N GLN A 63 -6.49 -16.11 -22.81
CA GLN A 63 -7.81 -16.71 -22.68
C GLN A 63 -8.08 -17.75 -23.77
N TRP A 64 -8.76 -18.84 -23.41
CA TRP A 64 -9.14 -19.90 -24.36
C TRP A 64 -10.05 -19.43 -25.50
N SER A 65 -11.07 -18.64 -25.18
CA SER A 65 -12.14 -18.29 -26.12
C SER A 65 -12.00 -16.90 -26.72
N ASN A 66 -10.96 -16.14 -26.37
CA ASN A 66 -10.76 -14.76 -26.79
C ASN A 66 -9.33 -14.57 -27.31
N PRO A 67 -9.12 -14.07 -28.55
CA PRO A 67 -7.79 -13.78 -29.05
C PRO A 67 -7.10 -12.63 -28.32
N VAL A 68 -7.83 -11.89 -27.46
CA VAL A 68 -7.30 -10.79 -26.67
C VAL A 68 -7.11 -11.25 -25.24
N ASN A 69 -5.87 -11.17 -24.73
CA ASN A 69 -5.51 -11.52 -23.37
C ASN A 69 -6.30 -10.69 -22.34
N ASP A 70 -6.52 -11.26 -21.15
CA ASP A 70 -6.94 -10.49 -20.00
C ASP A 70 -5.84 -9.49 -19.65
N PRO A 71 -6.19 -8.22 -19.42
CA PRO A 71 -5.20 -7.19 -19.12
C PRO A 71 -4.54 -7.43 -17.75
N VAL A 72 -3.39 -6.79 -17.55
CA VAL A 72 -2.68 -6.80 -16.25
C VAL A 72 -3.60 -6.34 -15.12
N PHE A 73 -4.33 -5.24 -15.32
CA PHE A 73 -5.33 -4.78 -14.36
C PHE A 73 -6.72 -5.27 -14.74
N VAL A 74 -7.40 -5.89 -13.79
CA VAL A 74 -8.82 -6.29 -13.91
C VAL A 74 -9.72 -5.17 -13.38
N TYR A 75 -9.22 -4.43 -12.40
CA TYR A 75 -9.89 -3.28 -11.82
C TYR A 75 -8.84 -2.20 -11.51
N ALA A 76 -9.11 -0.98 -11.87
CA ALA A 76 -8.21 0.17 -11.68
C ALA A 76 -8.99 1.38 -11.16
N GLY A 77 -9.15 1.47 -9.84
CA GLY A 77 -9.80 2.58 -9.14
C GLY A 77 -8.83 3.33 -8.25
N THR A 78 -9.30 4.41 -7.61
CA THR A 78 -8.46 5.28 -6.77
C THR A 78 -8.04 4.65 -5.44
N GLU A 79 -8.87 3.77 -4.87
CA GLU A 79 -8.64 3.11 -3.57
C GLU A 79 -8.54 1.61 -3.66
N LYS A 80 -8.76 1.07 -4.85
CA LYS A 80 -8.75 -0.35 -5.13
C LYS A 80 -8.11 -0.62 -6.46
N ALA A 81 -7.22 -1.63 -6.50
CA ALA A 81 -6.62 -2.14 -7.72
C ALA A 81 -6.63 -3.67 -7.70
N THR A 82 -7.00 -4.30 -8.80
CA THR A 82 -6.94 -5.76 -8.97
C THR A 82 -6.01 -6.08 -10.14
N VAL A 83 -5.00 -6.92 -9.89
CA VAL A 83 -3.89 -7.21 -10.81
C VAL A 83 -3.78 -8.71 -11.02
N ASN A 84 -3.54 -9.12 -12.27
CA ASN A 84 -3.10 -10.47 -12.61
C ASN A 84 -1.58 -10.52 -12.57
N ALA A 85 -0.98 -11.45 -11.84
CA ALA A 85 0.47 -11.51 -11.64
C ALA A 85 0.99 -12.94 -11.49
N PHE A 86 2.25 -13.18 -11.88
CA PHE A 86 3.00 -14.37 -11.51
C PHE A 86 3.91 -14.05 -10.33
N ILE A 87 3.53 -14.49 -9.12
CA ILE A 87 4.22 -14.11 -7.87
C ILE A 87 5.26 -15.15 -7.47
N ASP A 88 4.96 -16.44 -7.64
CA ASP A 88 5.76 -17.55 -7.16
C ASP A 88 6.38 -18.36 -8.32
N ALA A 89 7.20 -17.71 -9.12
CA ALA A 89 7.82 -18.32 -10.30
C ALA A 89 8.94 -19.35 -9.99
N GLY A 90 9.16 -19.72 -8.72
CA GLY A 90 10.36 -20.46 -8.33
C GLY A 90 10.22 -21.97 -8.09
N THR A 91 9.03 -22.54 -8.11
CA THR A 91 8.81 -23.93 -7.63
C THR A 91 8.20 -24.89 -8.67
N SER A 92 7.80 -24.40 -9.84
CA SER A 92 7.16 -25.21 -10.90
C SER A 92 7.64 -24.77 -12.27
N ASP A 93 7.71 -25.69 -13.22
CA ASP A 93 8.00 -25.41 -14.63
C ASP A 93 6.89 -24.56 -15.27
N ASP A 94 5.67 -24.61 -14.73
CA ASP A 94 4.52 -23.81 -15.13
C ASP A 94 3.81 -23.23 -13.87
N PRO A 95 4.32 -22.12 -13.32
CA PRO A 95 3.76 -21.51 -12.13
C PRO A 95 2.38 -20.89 -12.43
N PRO A 96 1.34 -21.18 -11.61
CA PRO A 96 0.03 -20.59 -11.81
C PRO A 96 0.06 -19.08 -11.55
N PRO A 97 -0.66 -18.28 -12.37
CA PRO A 97 -0.87 -16.87 -12.07
C PRO A 97 -1.78 -16.72 -10.84
N VAL A 98 -1.72 -15.57 -10.21
CA VAL A 98 -2.58 -15.21 -9.08
C VAL A 98 -3.25 -13.88 -9.41
N LYS A 99 -4.56 -13.80 -9.18
CA LYS A 99 -5.27 -12.52 -9.20
C LYS A 99 -5.21 -11.91 -7.82
N VAL A 100 -4.69 -10.70 -7.70
CA VAL A 100 -4.48 -9.99 -6.42
C VAL A 100 -5.23 -8.68 -6.41
N GLU A 101 -6.02 -8.47 -5.38
CA GLU A 101 -6.71 -7.21 -5.12
C GLU A 101 -6.08 -6.51 -3.92
N PHE A 102 -5.75 -5.26 -4.08
CA PHE A 102 -5.45 -4.33 -3.00
C PHE A 102 -6.64 -3.38 -2.85
N ALA A 103 -7.23 -3.34 -1.68
CA ALA A 103 -8.36 -2.46 -1.41
C ALA A 103 -8.23 -1.80 -0.04
N ARG A 104 -8.47 -0.48 0.03
CA ARG A 104 -8.66 0.19 1.30
C ARG A 104 -10.07 -0.13 1.83
N ASN A 105 -10.17 -0.56 3.08
CA ASN A 105 -11.44 -0.83 3.74
C ASN A 105 -11.93 0.38 4.56
N ALA A 106 -13.14 0.27 5.10
CA ALA A 106 -13.76 1.32 5.94
C ALA A 106 -12.99 1.61 7.24
N ASN A 107 -12.11 0.70 7.67
CA ASN A 107 -11.26 0.88 8.86
C ASN A 107 -9.92 1.58 8.53
N ASN A 108 -9.78 2.14 7.34
CA ASN A 108 -8.54 2.76 6.86
C ASN A 108 -7.36 1.76 6.82
N GLU A 109 -7.63 0.54 6.42
CA GLU A 109 -6.64 -0.51 6.27
C GLU A 109 -6.50 -0.90 4.81
N LEU A 110 -5.29 -1.11 4.34
CA LEU A 110 -5.04 -1.73 3.03
C LEU A 110 -5.02 -3.24 3.18
N VAL A 111 -5.92 -3.90 2.49
CA VAL A 111 -6.09 -5.35 2.53
C VAL A 111 -5.70 -5.92 1.17
N GLU A 112 -4.92 -6.98 1.19
CA GLU A 112 -4.62 -7.83 0.05
C GLU A 112 -5.54 -9.05 0.07
N THR A 113 -6.16 -9.32 -1.06
CA THR A 113 -6.97 -10.52 -1.29
C THR A 113 -6.47 -11.22 -2.54
N ARG A 114 -6.31 -12.55 -2.51
CA ARG A 114 -5.83 -13.34 -3.65
C ARG A 114 -6.85 -14.38 -4.07
N TRP A 115 -6.81 -14.72 -5.35
CA TRP A 115 -7.55 -15.82 -5.95
C TRP A 115 -6.59 -16.68 -6.73
N ALA A 116 -6.51 -17.95 -6.39
CA ALA A 116 -5.70 -18.92 -7.11
C ALA A 116 -6.26 -19.16 -8.51
N ALA A 117 -5.36 -19.44 -9.44
CA ALA A 117 -5.74 -19.90 -10.77
C ALA A 117 -5.82 -21.43 -10.84
N TYR A 118 -6.55 -21.92 -11.82
CA TYR A 118 -6.61 -23.32 -12.20
C TYR A 118 -6.59 -23.46 -13.73
N HIS A 119 -6.11 -24.60 -14.20
CA HIS A 119 -6.03 -24.88 -15.64
C HIS A 119 -7.40 -25.04 -16.29
N VAL A 120 -7.55 -24.41 -17.43
CA VAL A 120 -8.65 -24.62 -18.37
C VAL A 120 -8.02 -25.02 -19.72
N HIS A 121 -8.44 -26.12 -20.30
CA HIS A 121 -7.90 -26.61 -21.59
C HIS A 121 -6.35 -26.68 -21.63
N THR A 122 -5.74 -27.31 -20.65
CA THR A 122 -4.31 -27.66 -20.57
C THR A 122 -3.33 -26.47 -20.52
N THR A 123 -3.58 -25.37 -21.25
CA THR A 123 -2.63 -24.26 -21.45
C THR A 123 -3.13 -22.92 -20.94
N TYR A 124 -4.42 -22.82 -20.63
CA TYR A 124 -5.06 -21.55 -20.24
C TYR A 124 -5.42 -21.55 -18.76
N TRP A 125 -5.50 -20.36 -18.20
CA TRP A 125 -5.78 -20.16 -16.80
C TRP A 125 -7.13 -19.47 -16.58
N ALA A 126 -7.86 -19.91 -15.56
CA ALA A 126 -9.00 -19.20 -15.00
C ALA A 126 -8.81 -19.03 -13.50
N PHE A 127 -9.47 -18.03 -12.89
CA PHE A 127 -9.35 -17.76 -11.48
C PHE A 127 -10.54 -18.30 -10.69
N GLN A 128 -10.27 -18.78 -9.48
CA GLN A 128 -11.30 -19.19 -8.54
C GLN A 128 -12.29 -18.04 -8.27
N THR A 129 -13.55 -18.35 -7.98
CA THR A 129 -14.56 -17.37 -7.60
C THR A 129 -14.45 -16.94 -6.15
N THR A 130 -13.93 -17.83 -5.28
CA THR A 130 -13.67 -17.57 -3.86
C THR A 130 -12.19 -17.25 -3.66
N SER A 131 -11.89 -16.27 -2.82
CA SER A 131 -10.52 -15.96 -2.42
C SER A 131 -9.98 -17.04 -1.50
N ASP A 132 -8.74 -17.43 -1.70
CA ASP A 132 -8.01 -18.41 -0.91
C ASP A 132 -7.07 -17.77 0.12
N TYR A 133 -6.78 -16.48 -0.04
CA TYR A 133 -5.87 -15.75 0.82
C TYR A 133 -6.31 -14.32 1.05
N ARG A 134 -6.23 -13.87 2.30
CA ARG A 134 -6.48 -12.48 2.68
C ARG A 134 -5.54 -12.07 3.79
N ARG A 135 -4.87 -10.92 3.64
CA ARG A 135 -4.03 -10.35 4.70
C ARG A 135 -4.11 -8.83 4.75
N LEU A 136 -3.79 -8.33 5.90
CA LEU A 136 -3.64 -6.91 6.15
C LEU A 136 -2.22 -6.47 5.75
N ILE A 137 -2.14 -5.48 4.84
CA ILE A 137 -0.87 -4.90 4.35
C ILE A 137 -0.47 -3.66 5.14
N ALA A 138 -1.42 -2.73 5.35
CA ALA A 138 -1.19 -1.51 6.10
C ALA A 138 -2.39 -1.16 6.96
N ARG A 139 -2.12 -0.52 8.10
CA ARG A 139 -3.13 0.05 9.01
C ARG A 139 -2.99 1.56 9.04
N SER A 140 -4.03 2.22 9.54
CA SER A 140 -4.00 3.66 9.82
C SER A 140 -3.64 4.50 8.58
N LEU A 141 -4.11 4.08 7.42
CA LEU A 141 -4.02 4.90 6.21
C LEU A 141 -4.88 6.13 6.39
N LEU A 142 -4.37 7.29 6.03
CA LEU A 142 -5.22 8.45 5.90
C LEU A 142 -6.20 8.25 4.74
N PRO A 143 -7.45 8.75 4.87
CA PRO A 143 -8.39 8.74 3.75
C PRO A 143 -7.75 9.41 2.53
N PRO A 144 -7.87 8.81 1.33
CA PRO A 144 -7.43 9.48 0.12
C PRO A 144 -8.30 10.70 -0.15
N ASP A 145 -7.70 11.68 -0.78
CA ASP A 145 -8.37 12.86 -1.31
C ASP A 145 -8.16 12.94 -2.83
N ALA A 146 -8.73 13.94 -3.49
CA ALA A 146 -8.61 14.09 -4.95
C ALA A 146 -7.15 14.23 -5.40
N ASP A 147 -6.33 14.86 -4.56
CA ASP A 147 -4.91 15.10 -4.86
C ASP A 147 -4.02 13.93 -4.45
N ASN A 148 -4.48 13.04 -3.57
CA ASN A 148 -3.70 11.94 -3.03
C ASN A 148 -4.50 10.63 -3.00
N PRO A 149 -4.89 10.07 -4.15
CA PRO A 149 -5.47 8.73 -4.23
C PRO A 149 -4.40 7.68 -3.90
N VAL A 150 -4.83 6.49 -3.48
CA VAL A 150 -3.90 5.38 -3.23
C VAL A 150 -3.25 4.93 -4.54
N PHE A 151 -4.00 4.92 -5.64
CA PHE A 151 -3.53 4.52 -6.96
C PHE A 151 -3.80 5.60 -7.99
N ARG A 152 -2.78 5.98 -8.77
CA ARG A 152 -2.87 6.77 -10.00
C ARG A 152 -2.28 6.00 -11.15
N TYR A 153 -2.89 6.11 -12.31
CA TYR A 153 -2.53 5.34 -13.51
C TYR A 153 -2.06 6.27 -14.61
N TYR A 154 -1.08 5.81 -15.37
CA TYR A 154 -0.49 6.60 -16.46
C TYR A 154 -0.31 5.75 -17.70
N THR A 155 -0.49 6.37 -18.87
CA THR A 155 -0.18 5.77 -20.16
C THR A 155 1.33 5.74 -20.42
N ALA A 156 1.76 5.08 -21.50
CA ALA A 156 3.15 5.10 -21.95
C ALA A 156 3.63 6.51 -22.37
N ALA A 157 2.71 7.40 -22.78
CA ALA A 157 3.02 8.79 -23.08
C ALA A 157 3.15 9.67 -21.82
N GLY A 158 2.82 9.14 -20.64
CA GLY A 158 2.82 9.88 -19.37
C GLY A 158 1.50 10.59 -19.04
N ASP A 159 0.46 10.40 -19.85
CA ASP A 159 -0.85 10.97 -19.58
C ASP A 159 -1.53 10.24 -18.43
N GLN A 160 -2.10 11.01 -17.49
CA GLN A 160 -2.82 10.43 -16.36
C GLN A 160 -4.20 9.91 -16.81
N LEU A 161 -4.49 8.66 -16.43
CA LEU A 161 -5.81 8.06 -16.55
C LEU A 161 -6.56 8.23 -15.21
N VAL A 162 -7.69 8.93 -15.23
CA VAL A 162 -8.45 9.25 -14.00
C VAL A 162 -9.66 8.33 -13.91
N PRO A 163 -9.71 7.44 -12.90
CA PRO A 163 -10.89 6.62 -12.63
C PRO A 163 -12.06 7.50 -12.16
N PRO A 164 -13.31 7.11 -12.45
CA PRO A 164 -14.48 7.78 -11.85
C PRO A 164 -14.49 7.58 -10.32
N SER A 165 -15.09 8.50 -9.56
CA SER A 165 -15.06 8.63 -8.08
C SER A 165 -15.55 7.34 -7.48
N ASN A 166 -15.92 6.38 -7.56
CA ASN A 166 -16.29 5.10 -6.94
C ASN A 166 -16.27 3.94 -7.94
N GLY A 167 -15.46 4.09 -8.99
CA GLY A 167 -15.41 3.11 -10.06
C GLY A 167 -14.01 2.75 -10.51
N SER A 168 -13.95 2.02 -11.60
CA SER A 168 -12.74 1.61 -12.30
C SER A 168 -12.62 2.36 -13.61
N LEU A 169 -11.40 2.50 -14.12
CA LEU A 169 -11.15 2.82 -15.51
C LEU A 169 -11.93 1.87 -16.43
N THR A 170 -12.26 2.32 -17.63
CA THR A 170 -12.86 1.48 -18.67
C THR A 170 -11.88 0.41 -19.15
N THR A 171 -12.38 -0.65 -19.76
CA THR A 171 -11.53 -1.75 -20.29
C THR A 171 -10.46 -1.23 -21.24
N ASP A 172 -10.80 -0.27 -22.11
CA ASP A 172 -9.84 0.31 -23.06
C ASP A 172 -8.77 1.15 -22.36
N GLN A 173 -9.16 1.93 -21.34
CA GLN A 173 -8.21 2.68 -20.52
C GLN A 173 -7.29 1.75 -19.71
N ILE A 174 -7.82 0.68 -19.14
CA ILE A 174 -7.05 -0.33 -18.40
C ILE A 174 -5.94 -0.92 -19.25
N ARG A 175 -6.20 -1.22 -20.51
CA ARG A 175 -5.19 -1.74 -21.46
C ARG A 175 -4.08 -0.75 -21.79
N ASN A 176 -4.33 0.53 -21.61
CA ASN A 176 -3.36 1.61 -21.85
C ASN A 176 -2.53 1.97 -20.62
N ILE A 177 -2.74 1.31 -19.48
CA ILE A 177 -1.93 1.54 -18.27
C ILE A 177 -0.51 1.02 -18.49
N ALA A 178 0.47 1.91 -18.48
CA ALA A 178 1.88 1.57 -18.58
C ALA A 178 2.62 1.69 -17.23
N SER A 179 2.14 2.56 -16.35
CA SER A 179 2.68 2.70 -15.00
C SER A 179 1.62 3.12 -13.99
N VAL A 180 1.91 2.83 -12.73
CA VAL A 180 1.04 3.15 -11.59
C VAL A 180 1.85 3.85 -10.52
N GLN A 181 1.37 4.98 -10.06
CA GLN A 181 1.85 5.62 -8.85
C GLN A 181 1.04 5.10 -7.67
N VAL A 182 1.73 4.56 -6.69
CA VAL A 182 1.15 4.14 -5.41
C VAL A 182 1.51 5.17 -4.36
N THR A 183 0.52 5.69 -3.64
CA THR A 183 0.71 6.63 -2.54
C THR A 183 0.18 6.03 -1.26
N MET A 184 1.03 5.95 -0.24
CA MET A 184 0.65 5.50 1.10
C MET A 184 0.90 6.60 2.10
N ARG A 185 -0.17 7.08 2.73
CA ARG A 185 -0.14 8.08 3.81
C ARG A 185 -0.58 7.39 5.09
N VAL A 186 0.36 7.20 6.02
CA VAL A 186 0.13 6.44 7.26
C VAL A 186 0.25 7.37 8.47
N GLN A 187 -0.75 7.34 9.34
CA GLN A 187 -0.76 8.04 10.63
C GLN A 187 -1.18 7.06 11.73
N GLY A 188 -0.21 6.36 12.31
CA GLY A 188 -0.46 5.35 13.35
C GLY A 188 -0.80 5.94 14.72
N ASP A 189 -0.55 7.22 14.93
CA ASP A 189 -0.92 7.90 16.18
C ASP A 189 -2.29 8.60 16.04
N GLY A 190 -3.31 8.02 16.67
CA GLY A 190 -4.66 8.60 16.73
C GLY A 190 -4.74 9.92 17.50
N SER A 191 -3.66 10.37 18.17
CA SER A 191 -3.63 11.67 18.88
C SER A 191 -3.36 12.86 17.95
N GLY A 192 -2.93 12.60 16.70
CA GLY A 192 -2.60 13.65 15.72
C GLY A 192 -1.35 14.46 16.05
N ARG A 193 -0.54 14.05 17.03
CA ARG A 193 0.70 14.75 17.42
C ARG A 193 1.89 14.40 16.53
N VAL A 194 1.86 13.25 15.90
CA VAL A 194 2.90 12.82 14.96
C VAL A 194 2.40 13.09 13.54
N ASP A 195 3.19 13.78 12.75
CA ASP A 195 2.86 14.04 11.36
C ASP A 195 2.70 12.72 10.58
N PRO A 196 1.76 12.66 9.63
CA PRO A 196 1.61 11.49 8.77
C PRO A 196 2.88 11.28 7.92
N VAL A 197 3.25 10.03 7.76
CA VAL A 197 4.32 9.64 6.82
C VAL A 197 3.68 9.36 5.47
N GLU A 198 4.15 10.04 4.44
CA GLU A 198 3.76 9.82 3.05
C GLU A 198 4.91 9.19 2.28
N ILE A 199 4.63 8.09 1.59
CA ILE A 199 5.55 7.43 0.66
C ILE A 199 4.83 7.28 -0.68
N GLN A 200 5.50 7.73 -1.74
CA GLN A 200 5.04 7.57 -3.12
C GLN A 200 6.06 6.73 -3.90
N ASN A 201 5.57 5.86 -4.75
CA ASN A 201 6.41 5.08 -5.67
C ASN A 201 5.72 4.94 -7.03
N MET A 202 6.48 5.17 -8.10
CA MET A 202 6.05 4.95 -9.47
C MET A 202 6.51 3.56 -9.91
N VAL A 203 5.59 2.73 -10.36
CA VAL A 203 5.82 1.35 -10.78
C VAL A 203 5.48 1.22 -12.25
N GLY A 204 6.48 0.99 -13.08
CA GLY A 204 6.28 0.59 -14.48
C GLY A 204 5.87 -0.88 -14.57
N LEU A 205 5.16 -1.23 -15.63
CA LEU A 205 4.73 -2.59 -15.96
C LEU A 205 5.68 -3.19 -17.01
N PRO A 206 6.72 -3.94 -16.60
CA PRO A 206 7.74 -4.43 -17.55
C PRO A 206 7.22 -5.55 -18.48
N ASN A 207 6.13 -6.22 -18.09
CA ASN A 207 5.59 -7.38 -18.79
C ASN A 207 4.38 -7.05 -19.70
N LEU A 208 4.20 -5.78 -20.08
CA LEU A 208 3.16 -5.39 -21.03
C LEU A 208 3.43 -6.00 -22.40
N GLY A 209 2.42 -6.68 -22.96
CA GLY A 209 2.51 -7.28 -24.28
C GLY A 209 3.35 -8.57 -24.36
N VAL A 210 3.87 -9.06 -23.22
CA VAL A 210 4.58 -10.34 -23.16
C VAL A 210 3.65 -11.37 -22.51
N ALA A 211 2.98 -12.17 -23.34
CA ALA A 211 2.31 -13.38 -22.85
C ALA A 211 3.40 -14.39 -22.47
N ARG A 212 3.44 -14.85 -21.22
CA ARG A 212 4.43 -15.83 -20.73
C ARG A 212 4.20 -17.25 -21.24
N VAL A 213 3.15 -17.48 -21.97
CA VAL A 213 2.84 -18.81 -22.54
C VAL A 213 3.30 -18.82 -23.99
N GLU A 214 4.50 -19.33 -24.25
CA GLU A 214 4.85 -19.84 -25.56
C GLU A 214 4.02 -21.10 -25.80
N VAL A 215 3.02 -21.01 -26.65
CA VAL A 215 2.28 -22.16 -27.12
C VAL A 215 3.18 -22.85 -28.16
N HIS A 216 3.81 -23.94 -27.77
CA HIS A 216 4.46 -24.88 -28.68
C HIS A 216 3.46 -25.90 -29.24
#